data_6f728e44489c70760f4aedc44475e697
#
_entry.id   6f728e44489c70760f4aedc44475e697
#
_cell.length_a   1.000
_cell.length_b   1.000
_cell.length_c   1.000
_cell.angle_alpha   90.00
_cell.angle_beta   90.00
_cell.angle_gamma   90.00
#
_symmetry.space_group_name_H-M   'P 1'
#
loop_
_entity.id
_entity.type
_entity.pdbx_description
1 polymer ?
#
loop_
_entity_poly.entity_id
_entity_poly.type
_entity_poly.pdbx_seq_one_letter_code
_entity_poly.pdbx_strand_id
1 'polypeptide(L)'
;TEEQYAKLKQLDYIKQVGKSIFVGEATDVSENNEKTICDIVWADSESWNNFLRPAYTNVIGNYPQKKDEILLSERALKKRGISEPEQGMEINLDVYKGLFEHSKEKFKLCGWYTDSGNKLAIGYISHDKINELNLEKGPYTLLFSQSNHLSRSKTEEKLYQALPMKSADQKIYVSDTAQYTAVSKFAGGYEMVILGTIGILCGIYFLVRNVLWISMSEDVQNLGLLHTIGATERQITKIYRKQMRSLMLKGSVLGSLISALILVLLIPELLGFHFYQEMGGNTILSFFRPW
;
A
#
# COMPACT_ATOMS: atom_id res chain seq x y z
N THR A 1 -8.03 -22.89 12.87
CA THR A 1 -9.13 -23.75 13.37
C THR A 1 -10.28 -22.87 13.86
N GLU A 2 -11.50 -23.43 13.91
CA GLU A 2 -12.71 -22.74 14.39
C GLU A 2 -12.55 -22.21 15.83
N GLU A 3 -11.88 -22.98 16.69
CA GLU A 3 -11.60 -22.55 18.07
C GLU A 3 -10.70 -21.29 18.10
N GLN A 4 -9.68 -21.25 17.28
CA GLN A 4 -8.81 -20.07 17.16
C GLN A 4 -9.55 -18.87 16.60
N TYR A 5 -10.43 -19.07 15.62
CA TYR A 5 -11.31 -18.04 15.09
C TYR A 5 -12.24 -17.46 16.17
N ALA A 6 -12.90 -18.32 16.93
CA ALA A 6 -13.78 -17.90 18.01
C ALA A 6 -13.02 -17.11 19.10
N LYS A 7 -11.83 -17.60 19.49
CA LYS A 7 -10.97 -16.90 20.44
C LYS A 7 -10.50 -15.54 19.93
N LEU A 8 -10.09 -15.48 18.67
CA LEU A 8 -9.62 -14.23 18.06
C LEU A 8 -10.70 -13.14 18.08
N LYS A 9 -11.95 -13.51 17.83
CA LYS A 9 -13.11 -12.61 17.91
C LYS A 9 -13.41 -12.07 19.31
N GLN A 10 -13.00 -12.78 20.36
CA GLN A 10 -13.24 -12.38 21.75
C GLN A 10 -12.18 -11.43 22.31
N LEU A 11 -11.08 -11.21 21.58
CA LEU A 11 -10.01 -10.33 22.04
C LEU A 11 -10.43 -8.86 21.84
N ASP A 12 -10.37 -8.08 22.91
CA ASP A 12 -10.79 -6.68 22.97
C ASP A 12 -10.01 -5.74 22.04
N TYR A 13 -8.78 -6.11 21.72
CA TYR A 13 -7.91 -5.36 20.81
C TYR A 13 -8.04 -5.79 19.34
N ILE A 14 -8.87 -6.77 19.02
CA ILE A 14 -9.17 -7.20 17.64
C ILE A 14 -10.49 -6.58 17.21
N LYS A 15 -10.48 -5.88 16.08
CA LYS A 15 -11.65 -5.18 15.55
C LYS A 15 -12.45 -6.02 14.57
N GLN A 16 -11.76 -6.70 13.67
CA GLN A 16 -12.37 -7.47 12.60
C GLN A 16 -11.58 -8.75 12.39
N VAL A 17 -12.28 -9.84 12.07
CA VAL A 17 -11.67 -11.13 11.78
C VAL A 17 -12.42 -11.76 10.62
N GLY A 18 -11.69 -12.18 9.61
CA GLY A 18 -12.22 -12.90 8.47
C GLY A 18 -11.49 -14.22 8.23
N LYS A 19 -12.07 -15.07 7.42
CA LYS A 19 -11.55 -16.39 7.03
C LYS A 19 -11.23 -16.43 5.55
N SER A 20 -10.14 -17.10 5.21
CA SER A 20 -9.77 -17.41 3.83
C SER A 20 -9.24 -18.82 3.73
N ILE A 21 -9.54 -19.50 2.64
CA ILE A 21 -9.09 -20.87 2.34
C ILE A 21 -8.31 -20.83 1.03
N PHE A 22 -7.07 -21.27 1.08
CA PHE A 22 -6.32 -21.58 -0.13
C PHE A 22 -6.74 -22.94 -0.66
N VAL A 23 -7.19 -22.99 -1.91
CA VAL A 23 -7.71 -24.21 -2.53
C VAL A 23 -6.63 -24.93 -3.32
N GLY A 24 -5.80 -24.16 -4.01
CA GLY A 24 -4.74 -24.72 -4.84
C GLY A 24 -4.25 -23.73 -5.89
N GLU A 25 -3.36 -24.20 -6.74
CA GLU A 25 -2.82 -23.43 -7.86
C GLU A 25 -3.56 -23.82 -9.16
N ALA A 26 -3.89 -22.81 -9.97
CA ALA A 26 -4.51 -23.03 -11.27
C ALA A 26 -3.49 -22.87 -12.39
N THR A 27 -3.52 -23.83 -13.34
CA THR A 27 -2.69 -23.81 -14.55
C THR A 27 -3.58 -23.77 -15.80
N ASP A 28 -2.99 -23.47 -16.95
CA ASP A 28 -3.70 -23.51 -18.22
C ASP A 28 -3.80 -24.96 -18.74
N VAL A 29 -5.00 -25.35 -19.15
CA VAL A 29 -5.27 -26.68 -19.74
C VAL A 29 -4.72 -26.79 -21.17
N SER A 30 -4.43 -25.65 -21.83
CA SER A 30 -4.13 -25.60 -23.27
C SER A 30 -2.65 -25.75 -23.65
N GLU A 31 -1.72 -25.67 -22.70
CA GLU A 31 -0.29 -25.73 -22.98
C GLU A 31 0.39 -26.92 -22.26
N ASN A 32 1.24 -27.65 -22.98
CA ASN A 32 2.12 -28.68 -22.41
C ASN A 32 3.17 -28.14 -21.41
N ASN A 33 3.17 -26.85 -21.12
CA ASN A 33 3.97 -26.19 -20.11
C ASN A 33 3.04 -25.78 -18.95
N GLU A 34 3.18 -26.43 -17.82
CA GLU A 34 2.47 -26.18 -16.56
C GLU A 34 2.80 -24.80 -15.98
N LYS A 35 2.34 -23.73 -16.65
CA LYS A 35 2.52 -22.37 -16.16
C LYS A 35 1.41 -22.02 -15.20
N THR A 36 1.74 -21.82 -13.94
CA THR A 36 0.79 -21.32 -12.93
C THR A 36 0.21 -19.98 -13.35
N ILE A 37 -1.11 -19.95 -13.51
CA ILE A 37 -1.88 -18.76 -13.86
C ILE A 37 -2.18 -17.96 -12.60
N CYS A 38 -2.79 -18.61 -11.61
CA CYS A 38 -3.19 -17.96 -10.36
C CYS A 38 -3.36 -18.96 -9.23
N ASP A 39 -3.37 -18.43 -8.03
CA ASP A 39 -3.81 -19.14 -6.82
C ASP A 39 -5.34 -19.07 -6.73
N ILE A 40 -5.98 -20.17 -6.38
CA ILE A 40 -7.42 -20.23 -6.15
C ILE A 40 -7.67 -20.12 -4.65
N VAL A 41 -8.47 -19.13 -4.28
CA VAL A 41 -8.75 -18.78 -2.89
C VAL A 41 -10.25 -18.56 -2.71
N TRP A 42 -10.74 -18.93 -1.56
CA TRP A 42 -12.03 -18.47 -1.07
C TRP A 42 -11.84 -17.54 0.13
N ALA A 43 -12.67 -16.52 0.22
CA ALA A 43 -12.71 -15.60 1.34
C ALA A 43 -14.16 -15.40 1.80
N ASP A 44 -14.37 -15.35 3.11
CA ASP A 44 -15.69 -15.01 3.65
C ASP A 44 -16.02 -13.53 3.40
N SER A 45 -17.27 -13.16 3.67
CA SER A 45 -17.74 -11.78 3.46
C SER A 45 -16.95 -10.74 4.26
N GLU A 46 -16.51 -11.10 5.46
CA GLU A 46 -15.68 -10.23 6.31
C GLU A 46 -14.29 -10.01 5.69
N SER A 47 -13.64 -11.10 5.26
CA SER A 47 -12.35 -11.04 4.58
C SER A 47 -12.44 -10.23 3.30
N TRP A 48 -13.46 -10.51 2.48
CA TRP A 48 -13.63 -9.83 1.21
C TRP A 48 -13.88 -8.34 1.39
N ASN A 49 -14.89 -7.95 2.17
CA ASN A 49 -15.32 -6.56 2.25
C ASN A 49 -14.36 -5.65 3.03
N ASN A 50 -13.72 -6.18 4.08
CA ASN A 50 -12.95 -5.37 5.01
C ASN A 50 -11.43 -5.42 4.78
N PHE A 51 -10.91 -6.48 4.14
CA PHE A 51 -9.47 -6.65 3.97
C PHE A 51 -9.04 -6.68 2.50
N LEU A 52 -9.75 -7.43 1.64
CA LEU A 52 -9.29 -7.71 0.28
C LEU A 52 -9.78 -6.67 -0.71
N ARG A 53 -11.10 -6.47 -0.79
CA ARG A 53 -11.71 -5.52 -1.74
C ARG A 53 -11.17 -4.09 -1.63
N PRO A 54 -10.94 -3.53 -0.41
CA PRO A 54 -10.36 -2.19 -0.29
C PRO A 54 -8.92 -2.05 -0.83
N ALA A 55 -8.18 -3.16 -0.93
CA ALA A 55 -6.84 -3.19 -1.49
C ALA A 55 -6.81 -3.26 -3.03
N TYR A 56 -7.95 -3.52 -3.65
CA TYR A 56 -8.07 -3.70 -5.10
C TYR A 56 -8.64 -2.46 -5.78
N THR A 57 -8.18 -2.23 -7.00
CA THR A 57 -8.69 -1.18 -7.88
C THR A 57 -9.39 -1.79 -9.09
N ASN A 58 -10.21 -0.99 -9.79
CA ASN A 58 -10.92 -1.41 -11.00
C ASN A 58 -11.69 -2.74 -10.82
N VAL A 59 -12.38 -2.90 -9.70
CA VAL A 59 -13.19 -4.09 -9.44
C VAL A 59 -14.45 -4.02 -10.30
N ILE A 60 -14.55 -4.91 -11.28
CA ILE A 60 -15.68 -5.05 -12.21
C ILE A 60 -16.39 -6.37 -11.91
N GLY A 61 -17.70 -6.33 -11.81
CA GLY A 61 -18.51 -7.50 -11.42
C GLY A 61 -18.63 -7.67 -9.91
N ASN A 62 -19.05 -8.88 -9.49
CA ASN A 62 -19.33 -9.21 -8.11
C ASN A 62 -18.47 -10.37 -7.62
N TYR A 63 -18.39 -10.52 -6.29
CA TYR A 63 -17.79 -11.70 -5.68
C TYR A 63 -18.60 -12.96 -6.06
N PRO A 64 -17.93 -14.08 -6.40
CA PRO A 64 -18.60 -15.33 -6.84
C PRO A 64 -19.65 -15.82 -5.84
N GLN A 65 -20.84 -16.09 -6.31
CA GLN A 65 -21.94 -16.65 -5.50
C GLN A 65 -22.23 -18.10 -5.88
N LYS A 66 -22.16 -18.43 -7.16
CA LYS A 66 -22.46 -19.78 -7.67
C LYS A 66 -21.18 -20.59 -7.79
N LYS A 67 -21.32 -21.92 -7.71
CA LYS A 67 -20.20 -22.86 -7.75
C LYS A 67 -19.36 -22.83 -9.02
N ASP A 68 -19.93 -22.36 -10.12
CA ASP A 68 -19.30 -22.22 -11.42
C ASP A 68 -18.75 -20.81 -11.70
N GLU A 69 -18.82 -19.91 -10.73
CA GLU A 69 -18.34 -18.53 -10.87
C GLU A 69 -16.91 -18.36 -10.33
N ILE A 70 -16.13 -17.52 -11.02
CA ILE A 70 -14.78 -17.12 -10.61
C ILE A 70 -14.57 -15.63 -10.84
N LEU A 71 -13.90 -14.99 -9.89
CA LEU A 71 -13.42 -13.61 -9.98
C LEU A 71 -11.90 -13.65 -10.10
N LEU A 72 -11.34 -13.11 -11.18
CA LEU A 72 -9.91 -13.19 -11.48
C LEU A 72 -9.21 -11.83 -11.37
N SER A 73 -7.95 -11.84 -10.98
CA SER A 73 -7.11 -10.66 -11.15
C SER A 73 -6.79 -10.43 -12.63
N GLU A 74 -6.66 -9.16 -13.05
CA GLU A 74 -6.22 -8.82 -14.42
C GLU A 74 -4.90 -9.51 -14.79
N ARG A 75 -4.04 -9.73 -13.82
CA ARG A 75 -2.78 -10.45 -14.01
C ARG A 75 -3.01 -11.91 -14.40
N ALA A 76 -3.99 -12.58 -13.80
CA ALA A 76 -4.37 -13.94 -14.16
C ALA A 76 -4.91 -14.00 -15.59
N LEU A 77 -5.76 -13.04 -15.96
CA LEU A 77 -6.30 -12.91 -17.32
C LEU A 77 -5.20 -12.68 -18.36
N LYS A 78 -4.27 -11.76 -18.07
CA LYS A 78 -3.10 -11.48 -18.94
C LYS A 78 -2.18 -12.71 -19.09
N LYS A 79 -1.93 -13.44 -18.00
CA LYS A 79 -1.14 -14.69 -18.06
C LYS A 79 -1.79 -15.75 -18.97
N ARG A 80 -3.12 -15.75 -19.03
CA ARG A 80 -3.91 -16.61 -19.88
C ARG A 80 -4.08 -16.08 -21.32
N GLY A 81 -3.57 -14.90 -21.64
CA GLY A 81 -3.70 -14.29 -22.97
C GLY A 81 -5.06 -13.62 -23.23
N ILE A 82 -5.88 -13.40 -22.18
CA ILE A 82 -7.18 -12.72 -22.29
C ILE A 82 -6.94 -11.22 -22.11
N SER A 83 -7.05 -10.46 -23.20
CA SER A 83 -6.84 -9.00 -23.19
C SER A 83 -8.14 -8.22 -22.98
N GLU A 84 -9.26 -8.75 -23.45
CA GLU A 84 -10.60 -8.15 -23.35
C GLU A 84 -11.53 -9.12 -22.62
N PRO A 85 -11.56 -9.09 -21.28
CA PRO A 85 -12.41 -9.98 -20.52
C PRO A 85 -13.89 -9.52 -20.59
N GLU A 86 -14.80 -10.50 -20.72
CA GLU A 86 -16.24 -10.28 -20.65
C GLU A 86 -16.85 -11.10 -19.51
N GLN A 87 -17.85 -10.54 -18.83
CA GLN A 87 -18.60 -11.28 -17.81
C GLN A 87 -19.39 -12.43 -18.46
N GLY A 88 -19.34 -13.60 -17.85
CA GLY A 88 -19.96 -14.80 -18.37
C GLY A 88 -19.05 -15.64 -19.28
N MET A 89 -17.86 -15.15 -19.64
CA MET A 89 -16.87 -15.92 -20.41
C MET A 89 -16.53 -17.22 -19.68
N GLU A 90 -16.48 -18.34 -20.41
CA GLU A 90 -16.04 -19.62 -19.87
C GLU A 90 -14.51 -19.68 -19.76
N ILE A 91 -14.03 -20.06 -18.58
CA ILE A 91 -12.61 -20.22 -18.28
C ILE A 91 -12.37 -21.65 -17.78
N ASN A 92 -11.59 -22.40 -18.50
CA ASN A 92 -11.18 -23.75 -18.11
C ASN A 92 -9.82 -23.68 -17.41
N LEU A 93 -9.75 -24.16 -16.19
CA LEU A 93 -8.54 -24.18 -15.37
C LEU A 93 -8.26 -25.62 -14.93
N ASP A 94 -6.98 -25.98 -14.86
CA ASP A 94 -6.55 -27.18 -14.16
C ASP A 94 -6.10 -26.77 -12.74
N VAL A 95 -6.83 -27.21 -11.72
CA VAL A 95 -6.61 -26.78 -10.33
C VAL A 95 -5.88 -27.89 -9.59
N TYR A 96 -4.68 -27.58 -9.14
CA TYR A 96 -3.82 -28.47 -8.36
C TYR A 96 -4.03 -28.20 -6.86
N LYS A 97 -4.52 -29.23 -6.14
CA LYS A 97 -4.75 -29.19 -4.69
C LYS A 97 -3.58 -29.73 -3.87
N GLY A 98 -2.48 -30.01 -4.50
CA GLY A 98 -1.26 -30.57 -3.93
C GLY A 98 -0.41 -31.21 -5.02
N LEU A 99 0.57 -32.04 -4.65
CA LEU A 99 1.54 -32.58 -5.59
C LEU A 99 0.95 -33.58 -6.61
N PHE A 100 -0.19 -34.21 -6.30
CA PHE A 100 -0.73 -35.31 -7.13
C PHE A 100 -2.23 -35.22 -7.42
N GLU A 101 -2.93 -34.29 -6.81
CA GLU A 101 -4.36 -34.17 -6.97
C GLU A 101 -4.70 -32.91 -7.78
N HIS A 102 -5.24 -33.11 -8.98
CA HIS A 102 -5.67 -32.02 -9.85
C HIS A 102 -7.05 -32.32 -10.44
N SER A 103 -7.80 -31.25 -10.73
CA SER A 103 -9.11 -31.35 -11.37
C SER A 103 -9.26 -30.27 -12.44
N LYS A 104 -9.80 -30.69 -13.60
CA LYS A 104 -10.16 -29.74 -14.67
C LYS A 104 -11.50 -29.12 -14.33
N GLU A 105 -11.48 -27.82 -14.07
CA GLU A 105 -12.64 -27.07 -13.65
C GLU A 105 -13.06 -26.08 -14.73
N LYS A 106 -14.37 -25.97 -14.92
CA LYS A 106 -14.99 -24.98 -15.80
C LYS A 106 -15.62 -23.92 -14.95
N PHE A 107 -15.17 -22.67 -15.13
CA PHE A 107 -15.72 -21.51 -14.46
C PHE A 107 -16.31 -20.52 -15.46
N LYS A 108 -17.23 -19.70 -14.98
CA LYS A 108 -17.71 -18.48 -15.64
C LYS A 108 -17.11 -17.27 -14.97
N LEU A 109 -16.51 -16.39 -15.71
CA LEU A 109 -15.94 -15.16 -15.22
C LEU A 109 -17.05 -14.24 -14.73
N CYS A 110 -17.21 -14.07 -13.41
CA CYS A 110 -18.20 -13.16 -12.84
C CYS A 110 -17.68 -11.72 -12.70
N GLY A 111 -16.37 -11.53 -12.85
CA GLY A 111 -15.72 -10.25 -12.79
C GLY A 111 -14.20 -10.35 -12.74
N TRP A 112 -13.56 -9.18 -12.67
CA TRP A 112 -12.11 -9.07 -12.52
C TRP A 112 -11.72 -7.83 -11.73
N TYR A 113 -10.47 -7.78 -11.29
CA TYR A 113 -9.94 -6.68 -10.50
C TYR A 113 -8.45 -6.49 -10.74
N THR A 114 -7.96 -5.28 -10.43
CA THR A 114 -6.53 -4.96 -10.44
C THR A 114 -5.97 -5.03 -9.02
N ASP A 115 -4.97 -5.87 -8.79
CA ASP A 115 -4.18 -5.91 -7.56
C ASP A 115 -2.82 -5.25 -7.80
N SER A 116 -2.67 -4.04 -7.30
CA SER A 116 -1.43 -3.27 -7.41
C SER A 116 -0.40 -3.63 -6.35
N GLY A 117 -0.80 -4.26 -5.27
CA GLY A 117 0.05 -4.58 -4.11
C GLY A 117 0.72 -5.94 -4.17
N ASN A 118 0.15 -6.90 -4.88
CA ASN A 118 0.60 -8.28 -4.87
C ASN A 118 1.16 -8.70 -6.24
N LYS A 119 2.30 -9.41 -6.23
CA LYS A 119 2.87 -10.01 -7.45
C LYS A 119 2.18 -11.32 -7.84
N LEU A 120 1.42 -11.91 -6.93
CA LEU A 120 0.67 -13.13 -7.17
C LEU A 120 -0.64 -12.82 -7.91
N ALA A 121 -0.98 -13.66 -8.87
CA ALA A 121 -2.29 -13.63 -9.49
C ALA A 121 -3.23 -14.49 -8.62
N ILE A 122 -4.40 -13.95 -8.26
CA ILE A 122 -5.37 -14.66 -7.41
C ILE A 122 -6.71 -14.73 -8.12
N GLY A 123 -7.36 -15.89 -8.01
CA GLY A 123 -8.73 -16.14 -8.42
C GLY A 123 -9.60 -16.49 -7.21
N TYR A 124 -10.74 -15.83 -7.07
CA TYR A 124 -11.69 -16.11 -6.00
C TYR A 124 -12.83 -16.99 -6.51
N ILE A 125 -13.24 -17.94 -5.67
CA ILE A 125 -14.37 -18.84 -5.93
C ILE A 125 -15.45 -18.69 -4.86
N SER A 126 -16.64 -19.26 -5.10
CA SER A 126 -17.77 -19.18 -4.21
C SER A 126 -17.64 -20.14 -3.01
N HIS A 127 -18.45 -19.91 -1.98
CA HIS A 127 -18.60 -20.81 -0.84
C HIS A 127 -19.19 -22.17 -1.26
N ASP A 128 -20.14 -22.16 -2.22
CA ASP A 128 -20.74 -23.38 -2.74
C ASP A 128 -19.70 -24.32 -3.37
N LYS A 129 -18.67 -23.75 -4.00
CA LYS A 129 -17.57 -24.54 -4.55
C LYS A 129 -16.70 -25.14 -3.43
N ILE A 130 -16.46 -24.42 -2.34
CA ILE A 130 -15.75 -24.93 -1.17
C ILE A 130 -16.48 -26.13 -0.56
N ASN A 131 -17.82 -26.06 -0.47
CA ASN A 131 -18.65 -27.15 0.05
C ASN A 131 -18.59 -28.37 -0.87
N GLU A 132 -18.67 -28.18 -2.19
CA GLU A 132 -18.51 -29.26 -3.18
C GLU A 132 -17.15 -29.95 -3.05
N LEU A 133 -16.08 -29.19 -2.78
CA LEU A 133 -14.74 -29.69 -2.58
C LEU A 133 -14.47 -30.27 -1.17
N ASN A 134 -15.43 -30.24 -0.26
CA ASN A 134 -15.31 -30.66 1.15
C ASN A 134 -14.15 -29.96 1.90
N LEU A 135 -13.84 -28.72 1.56
CA LEU A 135 -12.74 -27.95 2.16
C LEU A 135 -13.18 -27.06 3.34
N GLU A 136 -14.45 -27.08 3.70
CA GLU A 136 -15.02 -26.25 4.78
C GLU A 136 -14.32 -26.44 6.13
N LYS A 137 -13.84 -27.65 6.41
CA LYS A 137 -13.12 -28.00 7.64
C LYS A 137 -11.59 -27.94 7.49
N GLY A 138 -11.12 -27.42 6.37
CA GLY A 138 -9.71 -27.33 6.06
C GLY A 138 -8.94 -26.31 6.91
N PRO A 139 -7.67 -26.17 6.68
CA PRO A 139 -6.88 -25.12 7.33
C PRO A 139 -7.33 -23.75 6.81
N TYR A 140 -7.61 -22.82 7.74
CA TYR A 140 -7.95 -21.43 7.40
C TYR A 140 -6.75 -20.52 7.55
N THR A 141 -6.66 -19.54 6.67
CA THR A 141 -5.93 -18.30 6.94
C THR A 141 -6.89 -17.33 7.60
N LEU A 142 -6.58 -16.86 8.79
CA LEU A 142 -7.37 -15.88 9.51
C LEU A 142 -6.77 -14.49 9.26
N LEU A 143 -7.57 -13.60 8.69
CA LEU A 143 -7.24 -12.19 8.52
C LEU A 143 -7.84 -11.41 9.69
N PHE A 144 -7.06 -10.49 10.26
CA PHE A 144 -7.56 -9.68 11.37
C PHE A 144 -7.05 -8.25 11.32
N SER A 145 -7.80 -7.34 11.91
CA SER A 145 -7.37 -5.97 12.16
C SER A 145 -7.44 -5.66 13.64
N GLN A 146 -6.49 -4.88 14.13
CA GLN A 146 -6.46 -4.45 15.52
C GLN A 146 -7.11 -3.07 15.69
N SER A 147 -7.74 -2.84 16.85
CA SER A 147 -8.44 -1.61 17.17
C SER A 147 -7.59 -0.58 17.93
N ASN A 148 -6.49 -1.00 18.54
CA ASN A 148 -5.62 -0.15 19.33
C ASN A 148 -4.23 -0.03 18.69
N HIS A 149 -3.48 1.01 19.06
CA HIS A 149 -2.14 1.28 18.54
C HIS A 149 -1.06 0.44 19.26
N LEU A 150 -1.24 -0.87 19.29
CA LEU A 150 -0.19 -1.77 19.77
C LEU A 150 0.92 -1.85 18.70
N SER A 151 2.17 -1.94 19.17
CA SER A 151 3.28 -2.21 18.27
C SER A 151 3.19 -3.66 17.75
N ARG A 152 3.73 -3.91 16.55
CA ARG A 152 3.75 -5.24 15.91
C ARG A 152 4.22 -6.34 16.86
N SER A 153 5.37 -6.18 17.49
CA SER A 153 5.94 -7.18 18.41
C SER A 153 5.06 -7.47 19.63
N LYS A 154 4.44 -6.45 20.21
CA LYS A 154 3.50 -6.63 21.32
C LYS A 154 2.21 -7.32 20.90
N THR A 155 1.74 -7.05 19.69
CA THR A 155 0.55 -7.73 19.16
C THR A 155 0.85 -9.20 18.87
N GLU A 156 1.98 -9.49 18.24
CA GLU A 156 2.42 -10.87 18.01
C GLU A 156 2.55 -11.64 19.32
N GLU A 157 3.24 -11.09 20.32
CA GLU A 157 3.39 -11.71 21.63
C GLU A 157 2.05 -12.03 22.30
N LYS A 158 1.13 -11.05 22.35
CA LYS A 158 -0.20 -11.23 22.93
C LYS A 158 -1.02 -12.29 22.19
N LEU A 159 -0.93 -12.32 20.85
CA LEU A 159 -1.63 -13.32 20.05
C LEU A 159 -1.06 -14.72 20.26
N TYR A 160 0.25 -14.89 20.34
CA TYR A 160 0.86 -16.18 20.68
C TYR A 160 0.47 -16.67 22.08
N GLN A 161 0.28 -15.76 23.04
CA GLN A 161 -0.20 -16.11 24.38
C GLN A 161 -1.70 -16.46 24.40
N ALA A 162 -2.50 -15.76 23.61
CA ALA A 162 -3.95 -15.94 23.59
C ALA A 162 -4.42 -17.13 22.74
N LEU A 163 -3.69 -17.44 21.66
CA LEU A 163 -4.08 -18.46 20.69
C LEU A 163 -3.22 -19.71 20.85
N PRO A 164 -3.80 -20.85 21.24
CA PRO A 164 -3.03 -22.10 21.31
C PRO A 164 -2.63 -22.55 19.91
N MET A 165 -1.33 -22.63 19.66
CA MET A 165 -0.80 -23.18 18.42
C MET A 165 -0.96 -24.71 18.44
N LYS A 166 -1.64 -25.23 17.42
CA LYS A 166 -1.94 -26.68 17.32
C LYS A 166 -0.92 -27.42 16.43
N SER A 167 -0.12 -26.69 15.65
CA SER A 167 0.90 -27.24 14.76
C SER A 167 2.09 -26.29 14.67
N ALA A 168 3.27 -26.83 14.43
CA ALA A 168 4.50 -26.05 14.21
C ALA A 168 4.44 -25.17 12.94
N ASP A 169 3.55 -25.53 12.00
CA ASP A 169 3.38 -24.80 10.75
C ASP A 169 2.48 -23.56 10.90
N GLN A 170 1.77 -23.45 12.02
CA GLN A 170 0.95 -22.27 12.28
C GLN A 170 1.81 -21.08 12.66
N LYS A 171 1.65 -19.99 11.94
CA LYS A 171 2.39 -18.73 12.15
C LYS A 171 1.43 -17.55 12.23
N ILE A 172 1.77 -16.61 13.10
CA ILE A 172 1.07 -15.32 13.20
C ILE A 172 1.97 -14.30 12.52
N TYR A 173 1.40 -13.59 11.55
CA TYR A 173 2.06 -12.48 10.88
C TYR A 173 1.29 -11.20 11.16
N VAL A 174 1.90 -10.28 11.87
CA VAL A 174 1.39 -8.93 12.01
C VAL A 174 2.12 -8.07 10.98
N SER A 175 1.42 -7.63 9.96
CA SER A 175 2.01 -6.76 8.96
C SER A 175 2.31 -5.38 9.56
N ASP A 176 3.36 -4.76 9.05
CA ASP A 176 3.63 -3.37 9.35
C ASP A 176 2.51 -2.48 8.76
N THR A 177 2.35 -1.29 9.30
CA THR A 177 1.40 -0.33 8.73
C THR A 177 1.76 -0.04 7.27
N ALA A 178 0.78 0.27 6.44
CA ALA A 178 1.01 0.63 5.05
C ALA A 178 2.04 1.75 4.90
N GLN A 179 2.04 2.70 5.85
CA GLN A 179 3.02 3.79 5.91
C GLN A 179 4.44 3.27 6.12
N TYR A 180 4.65 2.37 7.08
CA TYR A 180 5.98 1.79 7.34
C TYR A 180 6.48 0.98 6.14
N THR A 181 5.61 0.18 5.54
CA THR A 181 5.95 -0.61 4.35
C THR A 181 6.33 0.28 3.17
N ALA A 182 5.57 1.37 2.95
CA ALA A 182 5.89 2.35 1.91
C ALA A 182 7.25 3.02 2.18
N VAL A 183 7.47 3.53 3.39
CA VAL A 183 8.73 4.20 3.77
C VAL A 183 9.91 3.24 3.68
N SER A 184 9.77 1.97 4.09
CA SER A 184 10.86 1.01 3.99
C SER A 184 11.20 0.63 2.54
N LYS A 185 10.18 0.49 1.67
CA LYS A 185 10.39 0.17 0.25
C LYS A 185 10.98 1.32 -0.56
N PHE A 186 10.49 2.55 -0.34
CA PHE A 186 10.85 3.69 -1.21
C PHE A 186 11.96 4.57 -0.66
N ALA A 187 12.11 4.63 0.65
CA ALA A 187 13.07 5.53 1.30
C ALA A 187 14.13 4.81 2.15
N GLY A 188 14.18 3.47 2.09
CA GLY A 188 15.14 2.68 2.86
C GLY A 188 14.88 2.65 4.36
N GLY A 189 13.69 3.08 4.79
CA GLY A 189 13.26 3.13 6.20
C GLY A 189 13.25 4.55 6.78
N TYR A 190 12.66 4.68 7.96
CA TYR A 190 12.57 5.98 8.65
C TYR A 190 13.93 6.58 8.98
N GLU A 191 14.93 5.76 9.25
CA GLU A 191 16.30 6.19 9.57
C GLU A 191 16.93 6.94 8.40
N MET A 192 16.76 6.44 7.18
CA MET A 192 17.25 7.10 5.97
C MET A 192 16.50 8.40 5.67
N VAL A 193 15.17 8.42 5.94
CA VAL A 193 14.37 9.64 5.80
C VAL A 193 14.84 10.72 6.78
N ILE A 194 15.09 10.35 8.03
CA ILE A 194 15.59 11.28 9.05
C ILE A 194 16.98 11.80 8.66
N LEU A 195 17.89 10.90 8.27
CA LEU A 195 19.25 11.26 7.87
C LEU A 195 19.23 12.21 6.65
N GLY A 196 18.43 11.88 5.63
CA GLY A 196 18.24 12.70 4.45
C GLY A 196 17.66 14.08 4.78
N THR A 197 16.67 14.12 5.67
CA THR A 197 16.05 15.37 6.14
C THR A 197 17.07 16.25 6.85
N ILE A 198 17.89 15.68 7.74
CA ILE A 198 18.97 16.41 8.43
C ILE A 198 19.98 16.94 7.39
N GLY A 199 20.38 16.12 6.43
CA GLY A 199 21.30 16.54 5.37
C GLY A 199 20.76 17.73 4.54
N ILE A 200 19.49 17.67 4.15
CA ILE A 200 18.82 18.76 3.43
C ILE A 200 18.77 20.03 4.28
N LEU A 201 18.38 19.94 5.55
CA LEU A 201 18.32 21.07 6.47
C LEU A 201 19.71 21.71 6.67
N CYS A 202 20.75 20.89 6.82
CA CYS A 202 22.13 21.37 6.88
C CYS A 202 22.53 22.10 5.59
N GLY A 203 22.22 21.52 4.42
CA GLY A 203 22.48 22.15 3.11
C GLY A 203 21.80 23.51 2.98
N ILE A 204 20.52 23.59 3.33
CA ILE A 204 19.76 24.85 3.33
C ILE A 204 20.37 25.85 4.30
N TYR A 205 20.74 25.42 5.51
CA TYR A 205 21.40 26.28 6.49
C TYR A 205 22.70 26.89 5.95
N PHE A 206 23.56 26.08 5.31
CA PHE A 206 24.80 26.57 4.72
C PHE A 206 24.57 27.52 3.56
N LEU A 207 23.60 27.23 2.69
CA LEU A 207 23.24 28.14 1.58
C LEU A 207 22.75 29.49 2.10
N VAL A 208 21.80 29.48 3.04
CA VAL A 208 21.27 30.71 3.64
C VAL A 208 22.38 31.48 4.34
N ARG A 209 23.24 30.82 5.10
CA ARG A 209 24.40 31.46 5.76
C ARG A 209 25.33 32.12 4.76
N ASN A 210 25.65 31.44 3.65
CA ASN A 210 26.54 32.02 2.62
C ASN A 210 25.90 33.25 1.94
N VAL A 211 24.64 33.17 1.56
CA VAL A 211 23.90 34.29 0.96
C VAL A 211 23.82 35.47 1.93
N LEU A 212 23.50 35.21 3.21
CA LEU A 212 23.48 36.26 4.22
C LEU A 212 24.86 36.88 4.48
N TRP A 213 25.94 36.09 4.43
CA TRP A 213 27.29 36.60 4.59
C TRP A 213 27.69 37.58 3.49
N ILE A 214 27.34 37.26 2.24
CA ILE A 214 27.59 38.16 1.07
C ILE A 214 26.73 39.40 1.16
N SER A 215 25.42 39.24 1.43
CA SER A 215 24.48 40.36 1.57
C SER A 215 24.83 41.29 2.74
N MET A 216 25.34 40.72 3.84
CA MET A 216 25.69 41.49 5.03
C MET A 216 26.89 42.44 4.77
N SER A 217 27.77 42.13 3.84
CA SER A 217 28.87 43.02 3.43
C SER A 217 28.37 44.29 2.76
N GLU A 218 27.34 44.19 1.93
CA GLU A 218 26.70 45.35 1.29
C GLU A 218 25.82 46.14 2.27
N ASP A 219 25.07 45.41 3.14
CA ASP A 219 24.20 46.00 4.14
C ASP A 219 24.99 46.80 5.19
N VAL A 220 26.19 46.36 5.58
CA VAL A 220 27.05 47.07 6.55
C VAL A 220 27.51 48.42 5.95
N GLN A 221 27.80 48.51 4.65
CA GLN A 221 28.16 49.79 4.02
C GLN A 221 26.96 50.73 4.01
N ASN A 222 25.77 50.27 3.66
CA ASN A 222 24.52 51.06 3.66
C ASN A 222 24.11 51.50 5.06
N LEU A 223 24.25 50.60 6.07
CA LEU A 223 23.99 50.93 7.46
C LEU A 223 25.03 51.91 8.06
N GLY A 224 26.28 51.79 7.62
CA GLY A 224 27.36 52.74 7.96
C GLY A 224 27.04 54.16 7.47
N LEU A 225 26.52 54.31 6.27
CA LEU A 225 26.05 55.59 5.73
C LEU A 225 24.90 56.16 6.56
N LEU A 226 23.95 55.35 7.02
CA LEU A 226 22.88 55.78 7.91
C LEU A 226 23.40 56.27 9.25
N HIS A 227 24.49 55.68 9.75
CA HIS A 227 25.11 56.10 11.01
C HIS A 227 25.81 57.46 10.86
N THR A 228 26.41 57.74 9.68
CA THR A 228 27.06 59.06 9.42
C THR A 228 26.05 60.20 9.35
N ILE A 229 24.80 59.96 8.96
CA ILE A 229 23.71 60.97 8.98
C ILE A 229 22.98 61.05 10.31
N GLY A 230 23.47 60.39 11.38
CA GLY A 230 22.97 60.54 12.74
C GLY A 230 21.88 59.57 13.17
N ALA A 231 21.67 58.48 12.41
CA ALA A 231 20.71 57.44 12.83
C ALA A 231 21.23 56.66 14.07
N THR A 232 20.41 56.49 15.07
CA THR A 232 20.77 55.73 16.25
C THR A 232 20.74 54.19 16.00
N GLU A 233 21.58 53.45 16.72
CA GLU A 233 21.61 51.97 16.62
C GLU A 233 20.25 51.29 16.78
N ARG A 234 19.40 51.87 17.65
CA ARG A 234 18.03 51.37 17.86
C ARG A 234 17.16 51.52 16.61
N GLN A 235 17.31 52.62 15.89
CA GLN A 235 16.56 52.88 14.67
C GLN A 235 17.05 51.94 13.54
N ILE A 236 18.34 51.77 13.38
CA ILE A 236 18.96 50.87 12.40
C ILE A 236 18.49 49.40 12.68
N THR A 237 18.59 48.97 13.91
CA THR A 237 18.10 47.62 14.29
C THR A 237 16.60 47.40 14.03
N LYS A 238 15.80 48.43 14.23
CA LYS A 238 14.35 48.38 13.97
C LYS A 238 14.04 48.28 12.48
N ILE A 239 14.76 49.00 11.63
CA ILE A 239 14.64 48.93 10.17
C ILE A 239 15.05 47.53 9.67
N TYR A 240 16.21 47.05 10.09
CA TYR A 240 16.72 45.73 9.74
C TYR A 240 15.77 44.60 10.12
N ARG A 241 15.26 44.62 11.37
CA ARG A 241 14.26 43.62 11.82
C ARG A 241 12.97 43.66 11.00
N LYS A 242 12.52 44.83 10.58
CA LYS A 242 11.32 44.97 9.76
C LYS A 242 11.54 44.44 8.34
N GLN A 243 12.69 44.73 7.74
CA GLN A 243 13.08 44.19 6.44
C GLN A 243 13.20 42.65 6.49
N MET A 244 13.90 42.13 7.49
CA MET A 244 14.10 40.68 7.67
C MET A 244 12.77 39.95 7.87
N ARG A 245 11.85 40.49 8.71
CA ARG A 245 10.51 39.91 8.87
C ARG A 245 9.71 39.90 7.57
N SER A 246 9.77 40.99 6.78
CA SER A 246 9.08 41.09 5.52
C SER A 246 9.62 40.07 4.51
N LEU A 247 10.94 39.92 4.47
CA LEU A 247 11.60 38.91 3.60
C LEU A 247 11.24 37.48 4.01
N MET A 248 11.29 37.18 5.31
CA MET A 248 10.91 35.87 5.85
C MET A 248 9.45 35.52 5.53
N LEU A 249 8.51 36.47 5.72
CA LEU A 249 7.10 36.23 5.42
C LEU A 249 6.87 35.98 3.93
N LYS A 250 7.45 36.81 3.06
CA LYS A 250 7.33 36.64 1.61
C LYS A 250 7.96 35.33 1.14
N GLY A 251 9.16 35.01 1.64
CA GLY A 251 9.85 33.77 1.34
C GLY A 251 9.12 32.52 1.83
N SER A 252 8.54 32.59 3.04
CA SER A 252 7.75 31.50 3.61
C SER A 252 6.48 31.22 2.81
N VAL A 253 5.75 32.26 2.43
CA VAL A 253 4.51 32.11 1.61
C VAL A 253 4.85 31.56 0.23
N LEU A 254 5.85 32.12 -0.44
CA LEU A 254 6.27 31.66 -1.76
C LEU A 254 6.80 30.23 -1.71
N GLY A 255 7.65 29.92 -0.72
CA GLY A 255 8.19 28.58 -0.52
C GLY A 255 7.10 27.53 -0.22
N SER A 256 6.10 27.88 0.58
CA SER A 256 4.96 27.02 0.87
C SER A 256 4.12 26.72 -0.38
N LEU A 257 3.86 27.73 -1.20
CA LEU A 257 3.12 27.59 -2.45
C LEU A 257 3.86 26.67 -3.44
N ILE A 258 5.16 26.92 -3.64
CA ILE A 258 5.99 26.10 -4.53
C ILE A 258 6.07 24.66 -4.00
N SER A 259 6.28 24.47 -2.70
CA SER A 259 6.32 23.15 -2.07
C SER A 259 5.01 22.40 -2.24
N ALA A 260 3.85 23.06 -2.02
CA ALA A 260 2.55 22.47 -2.23
C ALA A 260 2.34 22.06 -3.71
N LEU A 261 2.76 22.89 -4.64
CA LEU A 261 2.65 22.61 -6.07
C LEU A 261 3.51 21.41 -6.49
N ILE A 262 4.74 21.33 -5.99
CA ILE A 262 5.64 20.18 -6.22
C ILE A 262 5.03 18.91 -5.61
N LEU A 263 4.50 19.00 -4.39
CA LEU A 263 3.94 17.87 -3.67
C LEU A 263 2.69 17.30 -4.38
N VAL A 264 1.84 18.17 -4.93
CA VAL A 264 0.61 17.76 -5.60
C VAL A 264 0.84 17.28 -7.04
N LEU A 265 1.77 17.90 -7.78
CA LEU A 265 1.95 17.60 -9.19
C LEU A 265 3.09 16.60 -9.45
N LEU A 266 4.22 16.75 -8.77
CA LEU A 266 5.44 16.03 -9.11
C LEU A 266 5.61 14.74 -8.32
N ILE A 267 5.21 14.70 -7.06
CA ILE A 267 5.36 13.50 -6.22
C ILE A 267 4.44 12.35 -6.67
N PRO A 268 3.15 12.56 -6.98
CA PRO A 268 2.31 11.48 -7.50
C PRO A 268 2.83 10.91 -8.82
N GLU A 269 3.39 11.76 -9.67
CA GLU A 269 3.95 11.34 -10.96
C GLU A 269 5.23 10.52 -10.78
N LEU A 270 6.15 10.93 -9.93
CA LEU A 270 7.36 10.18 -9.61
C LEU A 270 7.07 8.84 -8.94
N LEU A 271 6.17 8.82 -7.97
CA LEU A 271 5.75 7.60 -7.31
C LEU A 271 4.97 6.70 -8.26
N GLY A 272 4.08 7.26 -9.07
CA GLY A 272 3.32 6.56 -10.08
C GLY A 272 4.23 5.91 -11.12
N PHE A 273 5.19 6.63 -11.66
CA PHE A 273 6.13 6.11 -12.65
C PHE A 273 6.95 4.92 -12.10
N HIS A 274 7.42 4.99 -10.88
CA HIS A 274 8.19 3.90 -10.25
C HIS A 274 7.29 2.68 -9.92
N PHE A 275 6.09 2.93 -9.43
CA PHE A 275 5.10 1.89 -9.12
C PHE A 275 4.62 1.19 -10.38
N TYR A 276 4.36 1.93 -11.46
CA TYR A 276 3.85 1.38 -12.71
C TYR A 276 4.88 0.60 -13.52
N GLN A 277 6.15 0.99 -13.49
CA GLN A 277 7.20 0.18 -14.12
C GLN A 277 7.37 -1.20 -13.47
N GLU A 278 7.26 -1.29 -12.15
CA GLU A 278 7.32 -2.58 -11.45
C GLU A 278 6.04 -3.44 -11.63
N MET A 279 4.89 -2.82 -11.90
CA MET A 279 3.59 -3.50 -11.96
C MET A 279 2.99 -3.64 -13.37
N GLY A 280 3.64 -3.17 -14.40
CA GLY A 280 3.23 -3.35 -15.81
C GLY A 280 1.95 -2.58 -16.22
N GLY A 281 1.63 -1.48 -15.57
CA GLY A 281 0.44 -0.67 -15.85
C GLY A 281 0.77 0.63 -16.61
N ASN A 282 -0.05 0.95 -17.60
CA ASN A 282 0.07 2.17 -18.41
C ASN A 282 -1.01 3.18 -18.02
N THR A 283 -0.82 4.05 -17.08
CA THR A 283 -1.40 5.42 -17.07
C THR A 283 -1.42 6.12 -15.71
N ILE A 284 -0.85 7.28 -15.70
CA ILE A 284 -0.71 8.26 -14.60
C ILE A 284 -2.08 8.83 -14.14
N LEU A 285 -3.09 8.83 -15.01
CA LEU A 285 -4.41 9.43 -14.77
C LEU A 285 -5.31 8.67 -13.76
N SER A 286 -5.00 7.42 -13.40
CA SER A 286 -5.82 6.67 -12.44
C SER A 286 -5.63 7.11 -10.99
N PHE A 287 -4.56 7.84 -10.67
CA PHE A 287 -4.30 8.36 -9.33
C PHE A 287 -5.18 9.56 -8.93
N PHE A 288 -5.75 10.25 -9.90
CA PHE A 288 -6.57 11.45 -9.68
C PHE A 288 -8.09 11.18 -9.72
N ARG A 289 -8.55 9.93 -9.71
CA ARG A 289 -9.98 9.67 -9.54
C ARG A 289 -10.37 9.86 -8.06
N PRO A 290 -11.29 10.76 -7.74
CA PRO A 290 -11.82 10.89 -6.40
C PRO A 290 -12.49 9.58 -6.00
N TRP A 291 -12.28 9.20 -4.76
CA TRP A 291 -12.81 8.03 -4.07
C TRP A 291 -14.34 7.98 -4.08
#